data_98191849da3ecb7a06a57b16dfb5ca59
#
_entry.id   98191849da3ecb7a06a57b16dfb5ca59
#
_cell.length_a   1.000
_cell.length_b   1.000
_cell.length_c   1.000
_cell.angle_alpha   90.00
_cell.angle_beta   90.00
_cell.angle_gamma   90.00
#
_symmetry.space_group_name_H-M   'P 1'
#
loop_
_entity.id
_entity.type
_entity.pdbx_description
1 polymer ?
#
loop_
_entity_poly.entity_id
_entity_poly.type
_entity_poly.pdbx_seq_one_letter_code
_entity_poly.pdbx_strand_id
1 'polypeptide(L)'
;VIARAAAHDLPMRISDTEWQWDRNRLTNYFTAEKRVDFRTLVRELATSFRTRIDLRQIGVREEAARLGGVGRCGRELCCSTWLTEPGPVNLALAKDQRLSLNPAQISGGCGRLLCCLKYEHEFYLTARKRFPKEGKLIQTSRGAEKVVAVDILRERVFLRSDEHGPRVIGLLELRDE
;
A
#
# COMPACT_ATOMS: atom_id res chain seq x y z
N VAL A 1 6.21 18.85 -23.59
CA VAL A 1 7.13 17.73 -23.30
C VAL A 1 6.55 16.41 -23.81
N ILE A 2 5.30 16.03 -23.42
CA ILE A 2 4.65 14.77 -23.80
C ILE A 2 4.67 14.53 -25.31
N ALA A 3 4.19 15.49 -26.12
CA ALA A 3 4.14 15.36 -27.58
C ALA A 3 5.54 15.12 -28.19
N ARG A 4 6.58 15.71 -27.64
CA ARG A 4 7.96 15.51 -28.12
C ARG A 4 8.54 14.16 -27.71
N ALA A 5 8.26 13.71 -26.48
CA ALA A 5 8.65 12.38 -26.05
C ALA A 5 8.01 11.29 -26.93
N ALA A 6 6.75 11.48 -27.32
CA ALA A 6 6.04 10.61 -28.25
C ALA A 6 6.63 10.68 -29.68
N ALA A 7 7.02 11.86 -30.15
CA ALA A 7 7.65 12.03 -31.47
C ALA A 7 9.03 11.32 -31.59
N HIS A 8 9.72 11.13 -30.49
CA HIS A 8 10.97 10.38 -30.42
C HIS A 8 10.77 8.87 -30.14
N ASP A 9 9.53 8.38 -30.09
CA ASP A 9 9.16 6.99 -29.79
C ASP A 9 9.87 6.44 -28.53
N LEU A 10 9.98 7.29 -27.50
CA LEU A 10 10.63 6.92 -26.26
C LEU A 10 9.70 6.07 -25.37
N PRO A 11 10.12 4.88 -24.90
CA PRO A 11 9.32 4.00 -24.05
C PRO A 11 9.24 4.53 -22.61
N MET A 12 8.71 5.75 -22.47
CA MET A 12 8.55 6.45 -21.19
C MET A 12 7.23 7.22 -21.15
N ARG A 13 6.69 7.36 -19.97
CA ARG A 13 5.49 8.16 -19.71
C ARG A 13 5.86 9.34 -18.84
N ILE A 14 5.64 10.55 -19.35
CA ILE A 14 5.79 11.77 -18.57
C ILE A 14 4.60 11.88 -17.62
N SER A 15 4.88 11.96 -16.33
CA SER A 15 3.87 11.98 -15.26
C SER A 15 3.61 13.40 -14.79
N ASP A 16 4.66 14.23 -14.67
CA ASP A 16 4.56 15.59 -14.17
C ASP A 16 5.70 16.47 -14.67
N THR A 17 5.52 17.80 -14.62
CA THR A 17 6.52 18.78 -15.05
C THR A 17 6.50 19.99 -14.14
N GLU A 18 7.61 20.30 -13.51
CA GLU A 18 7.74 21.39 -12.54
C GLU A 18 8.78 22.41 -12.97
N TRP A 19 8.42 23.68 -12.95
CA TRP A 19 9.36 24.79 -13.05
C TRP A 19 9.93 25.14 -11.69
N GLN A 20 11.25 25.34 -11.63
CA GLN A 20 11.84 26.04 -10.51
C GLN A 20 11.30 27.48 -10.45
N TRP A 21 11.15 28.05 -9.27
CA TRP A 21 10.57 29.39 -9.10
C TRP A 21 11.23 30.48 -9.97
N ASP A 22 12.56 30.45 -10.07
CA ASP A 22 13.36 31.37 -10.91
C ASP A 22 13.36 31.04 -12.40
N ARG A 23 12.63 30.00 -12.83
CA ARG A 23 12.56 29.45 -14.18
C ARG A 23 13.90 29.03 -14.81
N ASN A 24 14.96 28.87 -14.00
CA ASN A 24 16.27 28.43 -14.46
C ASN A 24 16.35 26.92 -14.70
N ARG A 25 15.34 26.18 -14.24
CA ARG A 25 15.29 24.72 -14.38
C ARG A 25 13.86 24.24 -14.61
N LEU A 26 13.71 23.29 -15.54
CA LEU A 26 12.49 22.55 -15.80
C LEU A 26 12.74 21.08 -15.49
N THR A 27 12.11 20.57 -14.44
CA THR A 27 12.19 19.16 -14.06
C THR A 27 10.97 18.41 -14.61
N ASN A 28 11.22 17.33 -15.35
CA ASN A 28 10.19 16.46 -15.87
C ASN A 28 10.32 15.11 -15.19
N TYR A 29 9.22 14.67 -14.59
CA TYR A 29 9.14 13.36 -13.93
C TYR A 29 8.54 12.34 -14.89
N PHE A 30 9.15 11.17 -14.98
CA PHE A 30 8.68 10.13 -15.87
C PHE A 30 8.79 8.74 -15.27
N THR A 31 7.94 7.83 -15.74
CA THR A 31 8.02 6.40 -15.46
C THR A 31 8.47 5.65 -16.71
N ALA A 32 9.27 4.61 -16.53
CA ALA A 32 9.69 3.71 -17.59
C ALA A 32 10.05 2.34 -16.99
N GLU A 33 9.79 1.26 -17.74
CA GLU A 33 10.13 -0.10 -17.34
C GLU A 33 11.64 -0.39 -17.47
N LYS A 34 12.26 0.24 -18.45
CA LYS A 34 13.68 0.05 -18.79
C LYS A 34 14.40 1.39 -18.83
N ARG A 35 15.72 1.33 -18.91
CA ARG A 35 16.54 2.53 -19.12
C ARG A 35 16.23 3.16 -20.49
N VAL A 36 15.94 4.45 -20.49
CA VAL A 36 15.60 5.22 -21.69
C VAL A 36 16.75 6.16 -22.03
N ASP A 37 17.12 6.26 -23.33
CA ASP A 37 18.05 7.27 -23.81
C ASP A 37 17.28 8.51 -24.28
N PHE A 38 17.29 9.52 -23.46
CA PHE A 38 16.57 10.78 -23.69
C PHE A 38 17.47 11.97 -24.07
N ARG A 39 18.74 11.72 -24.49
CA ARG A 39 19.71 12.78 -24.79
C ARG A 39 19.21 13.73 -25.86
N THR A 40 18.61 13.23 -26.93
CA THR A 40 18.06 14.02 -28.02
C THR A 40 16.87 14.86 -27.55
N LEU A 41 15.95 14.27 -26.78
CA LEU A 41 14.81 14.98 -26.19
C LEU A 41 15.28 16.13 -25.29
N VAL A 42 16.28 15.91 -24.44
CA VAL A 42 16.83 16.96 -23.56
C VAL A 42 17.37 18.14 -24.36
N ARG A 43 18.14 17.91 -25.44
CA ARG A 43 18.69 18.99 -26.30
C ARG A 43 17.56 19.80 -26.94
N GLU A 44 16.56 19.13 -27.48
CA GLU A 44 15.41 19.78 -28.12
C GLU A 44 14.60 20.62 -27.12
N LEU A 45 14.33 20.09 -25.92
CA LEU A 45 13.65 20.81 -24.86
C LEU A 45 14.47 22.01 -24.38
N ALA A 46 15.79 21.84 -24.18
CA ALA A 46 16.67 22.94 -23.77
C ALA A 46 16.69 24.09 -24.79
N THR A 47 16.73 23.76 -26.10
CA THR A 47 16.67 24.76 -27.16
C THR A 47 15.32 25.50 -27.17
N SER A 48 14.22 24.78 -26.99
CA SER A 48 12.88 25.37 -27.03
C SER A 48 12.54 26.21 -25.81
N PHE A 49 12.89 25.74 -24.63
CA PHE A 49 12.56 26.44 -23.38
C PHE A 49 13.68 27.37 -22.91
N ARG A 50 14.84 27.33 -23.53
CA ARG A 50 16.04 28.11 -23.18
C ARG A 50 16.38 28.05 -21.71
N THR A 51 16.26 26.83 -21.13
CA THR A 51 16.48 26.58 -19.71
C THR A 51 17.13 25.19 -19.50
N ARG A 52 17.66 24.96 -18.32
CA ARG A 52 18.18 23.65 -17.94
C ARG A 52 17.03 22.66 -17.82
N ILE A 53 17.15 21.52 -18.49
CA ILE A 53 16.17 20.43 -18.47
C ILE A 53 16.71 19.28 -17.61
N ASP A 54 15.98 18.93 -16.60
CA ASP A 54 16.22 17.74 -15.79
C ASP A 54 15.12 16.70 -16.09
N LEU A 55 15.52 15.47 -16.38
CA LEU A 55 14.62 14.33 -16.54
C LEU A 55 14.86 13.37 -15.37
N ARG A 56 13.83 13.18 -14.53
CA ARG A 56 13.90 12.35 -13.33
C ARG A 56 12.96 11.16 -13.45
N GLN A 57 13.54 9.96 -13.45
CA GLN A 57 12.76 8.73 -13.40
C GLN A 57 12.22 8.54 -11.99
N ILE A 58 10.92 8.29 -11.90
CA ILE A 58 10.20 8.03 -10.65
C ILE A 58 9.56 6.65 -10.68
N GLY A 59 9.28 6.12 -9.50
CA GLY A 59 8.55 4.85 -9.36
C GLY A 59 7.04 5.05 -9.53
N VAL A 60 6.32 3.98 -9.91
CA VAL A 60 4.86 4.01 -10.11
C VAL A 60 4.06 4.46 -8.87
N ARG A 61 4.58 4.26 -7.67
CA ARG A 61 3.95 4.76 -6.45
C ARG A 61 4.18 6.26 -6.26
N GLU A 62 5.34 6.75 -6.61
CA GLU A 62 5.65 8.18 -6.59
C GLU A 62 4.84 8.92 -7.66
N GLU A 63 4.67 8.31 -8.86
CA GLU A 63 3.76 8.79 -9.88
C GLU A 63 2.33 8.91 -9.34
N ALA A 64 1.81 7.85 -8.72
CA ALA A 64 0.48 7.88 -8.14
C ALA A 64 0.35 8.93 -7.02
N ALA A 65 1.39 9.15 -6.22
CA ALA A 65 1.41 10.19 -5.19
C ALA A 65 1.31 11.60 -5.76
N ARG A 66 1.98 11.86 -6.89
CA ARG A 66 1.95 13.16 -7.58
C ARG A 66 0.61 13.42 -8.28
N LEU A 67 0.06 12.40 -8.94
CA LEU A 67 -1.24 12.48 -9.60
C LEU A 67 -2.40 12.59 -8.61
N GLY A 68 -2.22 12.09 -7.40
CA GLY A 68 -3.28 12.02 -6.41
C GLY A 68 -4.34 10.97 -6.74
N GLY A 69 -5.46 11.06 -6.06
CA GLY A 69 -6.62 10.21 -6.30
C GLY A 69 -7.18 9.59 -5.02
N VAL A 70 -8.15 8.71 -5.19
CA VAL A 70 -8.87 8.06 -4.10
C VAL A 70 -8.54 6.57 -4.08
N GLY A 71 -8.18 6.06 -2.92
CA GLY A 71 -7.95 4.64 -2.71
C GLY A 71 -9.28 3.86 -2.66
N ARG A 72 -9.19 2.54 -2.72
CA ARG A 72 -10.37 1.65 -2.59
C ARG A 72 -11.08 1.75 -1.24
N CYS A 73 -10.42 2.30 -0.23
CA CYS A 73 -11.01 2.60 1.08
C CYS A 73 -11.86 3.88 1.08
N GLY A 74 -11.99 4.59 -0.05
CA GLY A 74 -12.74 5.83 -0.18
C GLY A 74 -12.00 7.08 0.33
N ARG A 75 -10.75 6.95 0.81
CA ARG A 75 -9.91 8.07 1.26
C ARG A 75 -8.89 8.42 0.18
N GLU A 76 -8.34 9.62 0.24
CA GLU A 76 -7.19 10.01 -0.58
C GLU A 76 -6.03 9.02 -0.43
N LEU A 77 -5.21 8.91 -1.46
CA LEU A 77 -4.07 7.99 -1.46
C LEU A 77 -3.14 8.31 -0.30
N CYS A 78 -2.79 7.29 0.50
CA CYS A 78 -1.87 7.45 1.64
C CYS A 78 -0.53 8.05 1.21
N CYS A 79 -0.02 7.69 0.03
CA CYS A 79 1.26 8.18 -0.49
C CYS A 79 1.20 9.64 -0.96
N SER A 80 0.02 10.19 -1.28
CA SER A 80 -0.14 11.60 -1.65
C SER A 80 -0.42 12.51 -0.45
N THR A 81 -0.73 11.95 0.72
CA THR A 81 -1.11 12.71 1.91
C THR A 81 -0.08 12.57 3.03
N TRP A 82 -0.21 11.56 3.87
CA TRP A 82 0.53 11.45 5.14
C TRP A 82 1.62 10.37 5.15
N LEU A 83 1.56 9.38 4.25
CA LEU A 83 2.50 8.26 4.18
C LEU A 83 3.44 8.43 2.97
N THR A 84 4.27 9.45 2.96
CA THR A 84 5.16 9.78 1.84
C THR A 84 6.25 8.73 1.61
N GLU A 85 6.72 8.09 2.69
CA GLU A 85 7.76 7.05 2.65
C GLU A 85 7.27 5.72 3.22
N PRO A 86 6.42 4.98 2.49
CA PRO A 86 5.82 3.74 3.02
C PRO A 86 6.83 2.59 3.19
N GLY A 87 8.04 2.71 2.64
CA GLY A 87 9.03 1.65 2.65
C GLY A 87 8.64 0.41 1.84
N PRO A 88 9.40 -0.69 1.95
CA PRO A 88 9.09 -1.93 1.24
C PRO A 88 7.87 -2.63 1.84
N VAL A 89 6.98 -3.11 0.95
CA VAL A 89 5.79 -3.88 1.30
C VAL A 89 5.88 -5.25 0.65
N ASN A 90 5.66 -6.31 1.42
CA ASN A 90 5.70 -7.69 0.95
C ASN A 90 4.41 -8.45 1.27
N LEU A 91 4.25 -9.64 0.69
CA LEU A 91 3.05 -10.46 0.87
C LEU A 91 2.89 -11.02 2.30
N ALA A 92 3.98 -11.13 3.08
CA ALA A 92 3.89 -11.58 4.45
C ALA A 92 3.02 -10.65 5.30
N LEU A 93 3.08 -9.33 5.05
CA LEU A 93 2.26 -8.35 5.75
C LEU A 93 0.74 -8.57 5.52
N ALA A 94 0.35 -8.97 4.32
CA ALA A 94 -1.04 -9.31 4.02
C ALA A 94 -1.48 -10.60 4.72
N LYS A 95 -0.59 -11.62 4.77
CA LYS A 95 -0.84 -12.87 5.49
C LYS A 95 -1.01 -12.63 6.99
N ASP A 96 -0.15 -11.82 7.60
CA ASP A 96 -0.22 -11.47 9.02
C ASP A 96 -1.53 -10.75 9.37
N GLN A 97 -2.06 -9.97 8.43
CA GLN A 97 -3.35 -9.29 8.55
C GLN A 97 -4.54 -10.14 8.09
N ARG A 98 -4.31 -11.41 7.70
CA ARG A 98 -5.33 -12.38 7.24
C ARG A 98 -6.14 -11.90 6.04
N LEU A 99 -5.53 -11.12 5.19
CA LEU A 99 -6.16 -10.70 3.95
C LEU A 99 -6.04 -11.80 2.89
N SER A 100 -7.05 -11.88 2.05
CA SER A 100 -6.98 -12.69 0.84
C SER A 100 -5.80 -12.26 -0.02
N LEU A 101 -5.02 -13.22 -0.52
CA LEU A 101 -3.87 -12.94 -1.40
C LEU A 101 -4.28 -12.62 -2.85
N ASN A 102 -5.56 -12.36 -3.08
CA ASN A 102 -6.04 -11.91 -4.39
C ASN A 102 -5.41 -10.54 -4.73
N PRO A 103 -4.61 -10.44 -5.81
CA PRO A 103 -3.97 -9.19 -6.21
C PRO A 103 -4.95 -8.02 -6.32
N ALA A 104 -6.16 -8.27 -6.80
CA ALA A 104 -7.21 -7.25 -6.90
C ALA A 104 -7.61 -6.67 -5.54
N GLN A 105 -7.40 -7.38 -4.43
CA GLN A 105 -7.76 -6.93 -3.08
C GLN A 105 -6.61 -6.27 -2.33
N ILE A 106 -5.37 -6.68 -2.59
CA ILE A 106 -4.19 -6.22 -1.86
C ILE A 106 -3.31 -5.25 -2.64
N SER A 107 -3.70 -4.85 -3.87
CA SER A 107 -2.98 -3.86 -4.67
C SER A 107 -3.63 -2.49 -4.58
N GLY A 108 -2.82 -1.46 -4.54
CA GLY A 108 -3.24 -0.06 -4.62
C GLY A 108 -3.41 0.42 -6.06
N GLY A 109 -3.87 1.67 -6.23
CA GLY A 109 -4.01 2.31 -7.55
C GLY A 109 -2.71 2.41 -8.35
N CYS A 110 -1.55 2.36 -7.69
CA CYS A 110 -0.23 2.30 -8.33
C CYS A 110 0.17 0.90 -8.84
N GLY A 111 -0.71 -0.11 -8.73
CA GLY A 111 -0.42 -1.51 -9.11
C GLY A 111 0.49 -2.28 -8.15
N ARG A 112 1.05 -1.64 -7.12
CA ARG A 112 1.87 -2.29 -6.07
C ARG A 112 1.01 -2.63 -4.86
N LEU A 113 1.54 -3.50 -3.97
CA LEU A 113 0.87 -3.84 -2.71
C LEU A 113 0.52 -2.57 -1.91
N LEU A 114 -0.62 -2.61 -1.23
CA LEU A 114 -1.13 -1.51 -0.42
C LEU A 114 -0.11 -1.07 0.64
N CYS A 115 0.23 0.21 0.66
CA CYS A 115 1.17 0.77 1.63
C CYS A 115 0.63 0.77 3.06
N CYS A 116 -0.70 0.83 3.24
CA CYS A 116 -1.35 0.70 4.56
C CYS A 116 -1.06 -0.64 5.23
N LEU A 117 -0.81 -1.73 4.48
CA LEU A 117 -0.40 -3.02 5.06
C LEU A 117 0.86 -2.87 5.92
N LYS A 118 1.84 -2.11 5.45
CA LYS A 118 3.06 -1.86 6.22
C LYS A 118 2.79 -0.96 7.42
N TYR A 119 2.00 0.09 7.24
CA TYR A 119 1.67 1.02 8.30
C TYR A 119 0.92 0.35 9.47
N GLU A 120 -0.06 -0.48 9.14
CA GLU A 120 -0.91 -1.14 10.14
C GLU A 120 -0.27 -2.40 10.75
N HIS A 121 0.82 -2.92 10.17
CA HIS A 121 1.39 -4.22 10.53
C HIS A 121 1.76 -4.34 12.02
N GLU A 122 2.39 -3.32 12.59
CA GLU A 122 2.78 -3.32 14.00
C GLU A 122 1.58 -3.39 14.94
N PHE A 123 0.50 -2.69 14.58
CA PHE A 123 -0.77 -2.77 15.31
C PHE A 123 -1.30 -4.22 15.32
N TYR A 124 -1.33 -4.88 14.15
CA TYR A 124 -1.79 -6.27 14.07
C TYR A 124 -0.93 -7.23 14.88
N LEU A 125 0.40 -7.08 14.84
CA LEU A 125 1.31 -7.91 15.62
C LEU A 125 1.08 -7.74 17.13
N THR A 126 0.91 -6.51 17.57
CA THR A 126 0.68 -6.20 18.99
C THR A 126 -0.70 -6.66 19.45
N ALA A 127 -1.73 -6.37 18.69
CA ALA A 127 -3.10 -6.77 19.00
C ALA A 127 -3.23 -8.29 19.03
N ARG A 128 -2.60 -9.03 18.11
CA ARG A 128 -2.64 -10.48 18.04
C ARG A 128 -2.09 -11.17 19.29
N LYS A 129 -1.13 -10.56 19.98
CA LYS A 129 -0.56 -11.11 21.25
C LYS A 129 -1.59 -11.18 22.38
N ARG A 130 -2.66 -10.39 22.29
CA ARG A 130 -3.73 -10.34 23.28
C ARG A 130 -4.71 -11.51 23.17
N PHE A 131 -4.73 -12.19 22.01
CA PHE A 131 -5.68 -13.26 21.69
C PHE A 131 -5.09 -14.64 21.91
N PRO A 132 -5.92 -15.64 22.24
CA PRO A 132 -5.51 -17.02 22.25
C PRO A 132 -5.13 -17.49 20.83
N LYS A 133 -4.21 -18.44 20.75
CA LYS A 133 -3.82 -19.02 19.45
C LYS A 133 -4.97 -19.84 18.88
N GLU A 134 -5.21 -19.71 17.57
CA GLU A 134 -6.16 -20.55 16.85
C GLU A 134 -5.77 -22.03 16.94
N GLY A 135 -6.76 -22.89 17.02
CA GLY A 135 -6.58 -24.32 17.23
C GLY A 135 -6.31 -24.73 18.67
N LYS A 136 -6.06 -23.79 19.60
CA LYS A 136 -5.85 -24.07 21.02
C LYS A 136 -7.19 -24.43 21.70
N LEU A 137 -7.17 -25.43 22.55
CA LEU A 137 -8.25 -25.70 23.49
C LEU A 137 -8.07 -24.82 24.73
N ILE A 138 -9.15 -24.17 25.12
CA ILE A 138 -9.23 -23.33 26.33
C ILE A 138 -10.36 -23.82 27.21
N GLN A 139 -10.19 -23.71 28.53
CA GLN A 139 -11.26 -23.98 29.48
C GLN A 139 -12.06 -22.70 29.69
N THR A 140 -13.37 -22.84 29.60
CA THR A 140 -14.33 -21.77 29.83
C THR A 140 -15.40 -22.24 30.80
N SER A 141 -16.30 -21.36 31.18
CA SER A 141 -17.47 -21.70 32.01
C SER A 141 -18.35 -22.80 31.39
N ARG A 142 -18.24 -23.05 30.07
CA ARG A 142 -18.98 -24.10 29.34
C ARG A 142 -18.17 -25.37 29.06
N GLY A 143 -16.98 -25.47 29.66
CA GLY A 143 -16.09 -26.63 29.47
C GLY A 143 -14.97 -26.33 28.44
N ALA A 144 -14.42 -27.40 27.85
CA ALA A 144 -13.34 -27.29 26.89
C ALA A 144 -13.84 -26.81 25.52
N GLU A 145 -13.35 -25.68 25.07
CA GLU A 145 -13.71 -25.10 23.77
C GLU A 145 -12.47 -24.85 22.90
N LYS A 146 -12.57 -25.13 21.64
CA LYS A 146 -11.51 -24.88 20.64
C LYS A 146 -11.64 -23.51 20.04
N VAL A 147 -10.54 -22.74 20.02
CA VAL A 147 -10.46 -21.48 19.29
C VAL A 147 -10.43 -21.75 17.79
N VAL A 148 -11.47 -21.33 17.08
CA VAL A 148 -11.60 -21.52 15.63
C VAL A 148 -10.98 -20.36 14.87
N ALA A 149 -11.30 -19.13 15.29
CA ALA A 149 -10.82 -17.91 14.67
C ALA A 149 -10.82 -16.75 15.68
N VAL A 150 -10.12 -15.67 15.34
CA VAL A 150 -10.16 -14.42 16.11
C VAL A 150 -10.41 -13.23 15.17
N ASP A 151 -11.24 -12.28 15.61
CA ASP A 151 -11.45 -10.99 14.96
C ASP A 151 -10.76 -9.91 15.80
N ILE A 152 -9.61 -9.47 15.34
CA ILE A 152 -8.76 -8.53 16.07
C ILE A 152 -9.43 -7.15 16.18
N LEU A 153 -10.11 -6.70 15.12
CA LEU A 153 -10.69 -5.36 15.06
C LEU A 153 -11.95 -5.22 15.91
N ARG A 154 -12.75 -6.30 16.01
CA ARG A 154 -13.97 -6.33 16.82
C ARG A 154 -13.74 -6.92 18.20
N GLU A 155 -12.49 -7.30 18.51
CA GLU A 155 -12.08 -7.94 19.76
C GLU A 155 -12.93 -9.17 20.12
N ARG A 156 -13.17 -10.06 19.13
CA ARG A 156 -14.00 -11.26 19.28
C ARG A 156 -13.21 -12.52 19.04
N VAL A 157 -13.59 -13.58 19.78
CA VAL A 157 -13.04 -14.91 19.63
C VAL A 157 -14.17 -15.88 19.24
N PHE A 158 -13.93 -16.65 18.20
CA PHE A 158 -14.85 -17.69 17.74
C PHE A 158 -14.43 -19.01 18.36
N LEU A 159 -15.30 -19.56 19.19
CA LEU A 159 -15.10 -20.80 19.92
C LEU A 159 -16.02 -21.88 19.38
N ARG A 160 -15.59 -23.13 19.50
CA ARG A 160 -16.40 -24.29 19.16
C ARG A 160 -16.21 -25.35 20.24
N SER A 161 -17.32 -25.83 20.79
CA SER A 161 -17.41 -26.99 21.64
C SER A 161 -18.10 -28.13 20.89
N ASP A 162 -17.76 -29.35 21.21
CA ASP A 162 -18.43 -30.54 20.66
C ASP A 162 -19.85 -30.71 21.27
N GLU A 163 -20.05 -30.24 22.50
CA GLU A 163 -21.34 -30.37 23.22
C GLU A 163 -22.29 -29.19 22.94
N HIS A 164 -21.75 -27.95 22.86
CA HIS A 164 -22.57 -26.72 22.81
C HIS A 164 -22.51 -26.02 21.45
N GLY A 165 -21.73 -26.57 20.50
CA GLY A 165 -21.57 -25.99 19.16
C GLY A 165 -20.72 -24.70 19.09
N PRO A 166 -20.83 -23.91 18.01
CA PRO A 166 -20.05 -22.69 17.83
C PRO A 166 -20.65 -21.52 18.60
N ARG A 167 -19.79 -20.68 19.21
CA ARG A 167 -20.17 -19.40 19.80
C ARG A 167 -19.15 -18.30 19.51
N VAL A 168 -19.54 -17.07 19.69
CA VAL A 168 -18.68 -15.88 19.60
C VAL A 168 -18.71 -15.18 20.95
N ILE A 169 -17.52 -14.86 21.48
CA ILE A 169 -17.38 -14.19 22.77
C ILE A 169 -16.45 -12.97 22.62
N GLY A 170 -16.68 -11.93 23.41
CA GLY A 170 -15.78 -10.80 23.52
C GLY A 170 -14.44 -11.18 24.17
N LEU A 171 -13.35 -10.56 23.77
CA LEU A 171 -12.03 -10.84 24.34
C LEU A 171 -11.97 -10.53 25.85
N LEU A 172 -12.67 -9.50 26.30
CA LEU A 172 -12.77 -9.14 27.72
C LEU A 172 -13.53 -10.20 28.50
N GLU A 173 -14.71 -10.58 28.01
CA GLU A 173 -15.54 -11.63 28.63
C GLU A 173 -14.77 -12.95 28.75
N LEU A 174 -13.98 -13.31 27.70
CA LEU A 174 -13.18 -14.55 27.73
C LEU A 174 -12.07 -14.53 28.81
N ARG A 175 -11.64 -13.37 29.27
CA ARG A 175 -10.64 -13.25 30.34
C ARG A 175 -11.23 -13.40 31.73
N ASP A 176 -12.51 -13.12 31.85
CA ASP A 176 -13.27 -13.19 33.10
C ASP A 176 -13.89 -14.59 33.32
N GLU A 177 -13.88 -15.45 32.28
CA GLU A 177 -14.28 -16.87 32.35
C GLU A 177 -13.12 -17.79 32.71
#